data_2469666a4f29eab90477c6901ea3950c
#
_entry.id   2469666a4f29eab90477c6901ea3950c
#
_cell.length_a   1.000
_cell.length_b   1.000
_cell.length_c   1.000
_cell.angle_alpha   90.00
_cell.angle_beta   90.00
_cell.angle_gamma   90.00
#
_symmetry.space_group_name_H-M   'P 1'
#
loop_
_entity.id
_entity.type
_entity.pdbx_description
1 polymer ?
#
loop_
_entity_poly.entity_id
_entity_poly.type
_entity_poly.pdbx_seq_one_letter_code
_entity_poly.pdbx_strand_id
1 'polypeptide(L)'
;MPDPSRPSGADTPEHDAADSAANAARAPRPGLRERKKAATMHRIQAVALDLFEQYGFDAVSIEQVADAAEVSPSTVYRYFGTKEGLVVHDEYDDRVLELLVYYLQRDGDLAHVLTRVLDELWADHFVKDAGPSWVRTRWCFEHPSIQGAMWVLVN
;
A
#
# COMPACT_ATOMS: atom_id res chain seq x y z
N MET A 1 -6.22 -26.94 -57.13
CA MET A 1 -5.49 -27.71 -56.10
C MET A 1 -5.22 -26.80 -54.94
N PRO A 2 -5.89 -26.96 -53.77
CA PRO A 2 -5.56 -26.20 -52.58
C PRO A 2 -4.43 -26.87 -51.82
N ASP A 3 -3.51 -26.05 -51.31
CA ASP A 3 -2.33 -26.37 -50.51
C ASP A 3 -2.74 -26.91 -49.12
N PRO A 4 -2.25 -28.06 -48.65
CA PRO A 4 -2.59 -28.66 -47.36
C PRO A 4 -1.53 -28.40 -46.28
N SER A 5 -1.04 -27.15 -46.11
CA SER A 5 0.02 -26.85 -45.13
C SER A 5 -0.30 -25.64 -44.23
N ARG A 6 -1.45 -25.69 -43.54
CA ARG A 6 -1.73 -24.74 -42.47
C ARG A 6 -1.87 -25.52 -41.17
N PRO A 7 -0.94 -25.39 -40.19
CA PRO A 7 -1.18 -25.96 -38.88
C PRO A 7 -2.29 -25.18 -38.22
N SER A 8 -3.37 -25.87 -37.87
CA SER A 8 -4.45 -25.40 -36.99
C SER A 8 -3.85 -25.11 -35.64
N GLY A 9 -3.78 -23.84 -35.28
CA GLY A 9 -3.49 -23.42 -33.93
C GLY A 9 -4.62 -23.90 -33.01
N ALA A 10 -4.38 -24.98 -32.28
CA ALA A 10 -5.21 -25.35 -31.16
C ALA A 10 -4.97 -24.32 -30.06
N ASP A 11 -5.84 -23.29 -29.97
CA ASP A 11 -6.00 -22.47 -28.79
C ASP A 11 -6.35 -23.38 -27.63
N THR A 12 -5.47 -23.42 -26.64
CA THR A 12 -5.57 -24.32 -25.49
C THR A 12 -6.49 -23.66 -24.45
N PRO A 13 -7.70 -24.16 -24.21
CA PRO A 13 -8.64 -23.58 -23.23
C PRO A 13 -8.19 -23.73 -21.75
N GLU A 14 -7.09 -24.45 -21.51
CA GLU A 14 -6.55 -24.67 -20.14
C GLU A 14 -5.89 -23.42 -19.54
N HIS A 15 -5.33 -22.52 -20.35
CA HIS A 15 -4.67 -21.31 -19.85
C HIS A 15 -5.70 -20.27 -19.34
N ASP A 16 -6.81 -20.12 -20.04
CA ASP A 16 -7.91 -19.22 -19.63
C ASP A 16 -8.63 -19.70 -18.38
N ALA A 17 -8.73 -21.00 -18.17
CA ALA A 17 -9.37 -21.59 -16.99
C ALA A 17 -8.49 -21.41 -15.73
N ALA A 18 -7.16 -21.54 -15.87
CA ALA A 18 -6.22 -21.34 -14.77
C ALA A 18 -6.15 -19.88 -14.35
N ASP A 19 -6.12 -18.93 -15.27
CA ASP A 19 -6.16 -17.48 -15.01
C ASP A 19 -7.49 -17.04 -14.41
N SER A 20 -8.60 -17.63 -14.85
CA SER A 20 -9.93 -17.37 -14.30
C SER A 20 -10.07 -17.90 -12.88
N ALA A 21 -9.54 -19.07 -12.58
CA ALA A 21 -9.53 -19.67 -11.24
C ALA A 21 -8.60 -18.89 -10.29
N ALA A 22 -7.43 -18.46 -10.74
CA ALA A 22 -6.51 -17.63 -9.98
C ALA A 22 -7.11 -16.25 -9.66
N ASN A 23 -7.84 -15.66 -10.61
CA ASN A 23 -8.52 -14.39 -10.41
C ASN A 23 -9.74 -14.50 -9.47
N ALA A 24 -10.46 -15.64 -9.49
CA ALA A 24 -11.56 -15.92 -8.57
C ALA A 24 -11.10 -16.21 -7.12
N ALA A 25 -9.84 -16.60 -6.94
CA ALA A 25 -9.23 -16.86 -5.63
C ALA A 25 -8.61 -15.59 -4.99
N ARG A 26 -8.56 -14.48 -5.72
CA ARG A 26 -7.98 -13.23 -5.26
C ARG A 26 -9.02 -12.34 -4.57
N ALA A 27 -8.59 -11.60 -3.55
CA ALA A 27 -9.44 -10.63 -2.89
C ALA A 27 -9.90 -9.51 -3.88
N PRO A 28 -11.08 -8.92 -3.68
CA PRO A 28 -11.57 -7.83 -4.51
C PRO A 28 -10.56 -6.68 -4.58
N ARG A 29 -10.35 -6.14 -5.78
CA ARG A 29 -9.47 -4.98 -5.95
C ARG A 29 -10.12 -3.73 -5.34
N PRO A 30 -9.33 -2.82 -4.75
CA PRO A 30 -9.83 -1.56 -4.21
C PRO A 30 -10.62 -0.77 -5.26
N GLY A 31 -11.73 -0.17 -4.83
CA GLY A 31 -12.54 0.69 -5.67
C GLY A 31 -11.80 1.94 -6.13
N LEU A 32 -12.35 2.68 -7.10
CA LEU A 32 -11.72 3.90 -7.62
C LEU A 32 -11.51 4.96 -6.52
N ARG A 33 -12.43 5.05 -5.57
CA ARG A 33 -12.37 6.01 -4.45
C ARG A 33 -11.20 5.69 -3.52
N GLU A 34 -11.05 4.42 -3.16
CA GLU A 34 -9.94 3.95 -2.31
C GLU A 34 -8.59 4.12 -3.00
N ARG A 35 -8.49 3.80 -4.27
CA ARG A 35 -7.26 4.03 -5.05
C ARG A 35 -6.88 5.52 -5.12
N LYS A 36 -7.86 6.42 -5.28
CA LYS A 36 -7.61 7.87 -5.25
C LYS A 36 -7.20 8.36 -3.87
N LYS A 37 -7.81 7.82 -2.78
CA LYS A 37 -7.41 8.09 -1.40
C LYS A 37 -5.96 7.68 -1.18
N ALA A 38 -5.62 6.43 -1.49
CA ALA A 38 -4.27 5.89 -1.33
C ALA A 38 -3.23 6.70 -2.13
N ALA A 39 -3.51 7.03 -3.39
CA ALA A 39 -2.61 7.86 -4.21
C ALA A 39 -2.39 9.26 -3.62
N THR A 40 -3.43 9.86 -3.01
CA THR A 40 -3.30 11.16 -2.34
C THR A 40 -2.46 11.03 -1.07
N MET A 41 -2.71 10.01 -0.24
CA MET A 41 -1.93 9.76 0.97
C MET A 41 -0.46 9.53 0.64
N HIS A 42 -0.17 8.66 -0.33
CA HIS A 42 1.19 8.38 -0.79
C HIS A 42 1.92 9.66 -1.24
N ARG A 43 1.28 10.52 -2.03
CA ARG A 43 1.87 11.79 -2.46
C ARG A 43 2.16 12.73 -1.28
N ILE A 44 1.26 12.84 -0.30
CA ILE A 44 1.46 13.68 0.89
C ILE A 44 2.64 13.13 1.71
N GLN A 45 2.72 11.81 1.91
CA GLN A 45 3.81 11.18 2.64
C GLN A 45 5.15 11.35 1.96
N ALA A 46 5.24 11.14 0.65
CA ALA A 46 6.49 11.34 -0.10
C ALA A 46 7.01 12.77 0.08
N VAL A 47 6.15 13.78 -0.07
CA VAL A 47 6.51 15.19 0.16
C VAL A 47 6.94 15.44 1.60
N ALA A 48 6.23 14.87 2.59
CA ALA A 48 6.57 15.03 4.00
C ALA A 48 7.95 14.45 4.31
N LEU A 49 8.22 13.24 3.84
CA LEU A 49 9.52 12.58 4.06
C LEU A 49 10.67 13.35 3.41
N ASP A 50 10.49 13.87 2.20
CA ASP A 50 11.48 14.71 1.54
C ASP A 50 11.77 15.98 2.34
N LEU A 51 10.74 16.64 2.88
CA LEU A 51 10.90 17.83 3.72
C LEU A 51 11.58 17.48 5.06
N PHE A 52 11.24 16.37 5.68
CA PHE A 52 11.87 15.91 6.92
C PHE A 52 13.35 15.57 6.71
N GLU A 53 13.72 14.97 5.57
CA GLU A 53 15.11 14.70 5.23
C GLU A 53 15.91 15.98 5.00
N GLN A 54 15.31 17.01 4.38
CA GLN A 54 15.99 18.26 4.06
C GLN A 54 16.13 19.19 5.26
N TYR A 55 15.10 19.32 6.09
CA TYR A 55 15.00 20.35 7.13
C TYR A 55 14.94 19.79 8.56
N GLY A 56 14.79 18.48 8.70
CA GLY A 56 14.55 17.82 9.99
C GLY A 56 13.07 17.78 10.38
N PHE A 57 12.67 16.72 11.09
CA PHE A 57 11.28 16.50 11.49
C PHE A 57 10.69 17.68 12.28
N ASP A 58 11.42 18.19 13.29
CA ASP A 58 10.91 19.23 14.18
C ASP A 58 10.70 20.58 13.47
N ALA A 59 11.50 20.89 12.47
CA ALA A 59 11.45 22.17 11.76
C ALA A 59 10.34 22.28 10.72
N VAL A 60 9.73 21.16 10.30
CA VAL A 60 8.68 21.13 9.28
C VAL A 60 7.30 21.12 9.94
N SER A 61 6.38 21.96 9.47
CA SER A 61 4.97 21.99 9.90
C SER A 61 4.05 21.23 8.94
N ILE A 62 2.85 20.87 9.41
CA ILE A 62 1.82 20.25 8.56
C ILE A 62 1.37 21.21 7.45
N GLU A 63 1.35 22.52 7.71
CA GLU A 63 1.01 23.53 6.71
C GLU A 63 2.02 23.56 5.56
N GLN A 64 3.31 23.44 5.86
CA GLN A 64 4.36 23.36 4.84
C GLN A 64 4.24 22.07 4.00
N VAL A 65 3.94 20.94 4.64
CA VAL A 65 3.68 19.69 3.92
C VAL A 65 2.45 19.80 3.03
N ALA A 66 1.36 20.40 3.53
CA ALA A 66 0.12 20.58 2.79
C ALA A 66 0.33 21.47 1.55
N ASP A 67 1.05 22.59 1.71
CA ASP A 67 1.37 23.50 0.62
C ASP A 67 2.23 22.82 -0.45
N ALA A 68 3.30 22.15 -0.06
CA ALA A 68 4.18 21.41 -0.97
C ALA A 68 3.48 20.21 -1.67
N ALA A 69 2.53 19.58 -0.99
CA ALA A 69 1.72 18.50 -1.55
C ALA A 69 0.48 18.98 -2.32
N GLU A 70 0.27 20.29 -2.45
CA GLU A 70 -0.88 20.92 -3.14
C GLU A 70 -2.24 20.42 -2.59
N VAL A 71 -2.37 20.35 -1.26
CA VAL A 71 -3.61 19.99 -0.56
C VAL A 71 -3.89 20.97 0.57
N SER A 72 -5.11 20.96 1.13
CA SER A 72 -5.38 21.74 2.33
C SER A 72 -4.79 21.07 3.59
N PRO A 73 -4.37 21.84 4.61
CA PRO A 73 -3.94 21.27 5.90
C PRO A 73 -5.00 20.35 6.52
N SER A 74 -6.28 20.67 6.36
CA SER A 74 -7.39 19.82 6.82
C SER A 74 -7.43 18.46 6.15
N THR A 75 -6.95 18.35 4.90
CA THR A 75 -6.80 17.07 4.19
C THR A 75 -5.70 16.23 4.84
N VAL A 76 -4.57 16.85 5.20
CA VAL A 76 -3.47 16.16 5.90
C VAL A 76 -3.95 15.66 7.27
N TYR A 77 -4.56 16.52 8.08
CA TYR A 77 -5.12 16.12 9.37
C TYR A 77 -6.16 15.02 9.26
N ARG A 78 -7.01 15.04 8.26
CA ARG A 78 -8.05 14.01 8.04
C ARG A 78 -7.44 12.63 7.75
N TYR A 79 -6.31 12.56 7.04
CA TYR A 79 -5.70 11.29 6.66
C TYR A 79 -4.70 10.78 7.69
N PHE A 80 -3.97 11.67 8.35
CA PHE A 80 -2.83 11.30 9.19
C PHE A 80 -3.00 11.69 10.66
N GLY A 81 -3.96 12.54 10.99
CA GLY A 81 -4.25 12.97 12.36
C GLY A 81 -3.20 13.91 12.96
N THR A 82 -1.93 13.51 12.92
CA THR A 82 -0.80 14.27 13.51
C THR A 82 0.38 14.32 12.52
N LYS A 83 1.42 15.08 12.87
CA LYS A 83 2.67 15.12 12.08
C LYS A 83 3.41 13.79 12.15
N GLU A 84 3.41 13.13 13.31
CA GLU A 84 3.94 11.79 13.49
C GLU A 84 3.19 10.78 12.61
N GLY A 85 1.89 10.94 12.45
CA GLY A 85 1.05 10.15 11.58
C GLY A 85 1.53 10.13 10.12
N LEU A 86 2.15 11.21 9.64
CA LEU A 86 2.76 11.26 8.30
C LEU A 86 3.89 10.23 8.12
N VAL A 87 4.51 9.79 9.21
CA VAL A 87 5.57 8.78 9.19
C VAL A 87 5.02 7.39 9.52
N VAL A 88 4.14 7.31 10.51
CA VAL A 88 3.67 6.04 11.10
C VAL A 88 2.55 5.39 10.29
N HIS A 89 1.60 6.18 9.75
CA HIS A 89 0.51 5.63 8.96
C HIS A 89 1.02 5.06 7.64
N ASP A 90 0.50 3.86 7.31
CA ASP A 90 0.70 3.23 6.02
C ASP A 90 -0.63 3.20 5.25
N GLU A 91 -0.62 3.59 3.99
CA GLU A 91 -1.79 3.50 3.11
C GLU A 91 -2.23 2.06 2.86
N TYR A 92 -1.36 1.09 3.18
CA TYR A 92 -1.64 -0.33 3.08
C TYR A 92 -2.29 -0.92 4.35
N ASP A 93 -2.27 -0.20 5.50
CA ASP A 93 -2.82 -0.71 6.77
C ASP A 93 -4.28 -1.17 6.63
N ASP A 94 -5.14 -0.33 6.03
CA ASP A 94 -6.54 -0.67 5.76
C ASP A 94 -6.63 -1.91 4.85
N ARG A 95 -5.75 -2.00 3.84
CA ARG A 95 -5.75 -3.10 2.87
C ARG A 95 -5.27 -4.41 3.47
N VAL A 96 -4.25 -4.37 4.33
CA VAL A 96 -3.78 -5.55 5.08
C VAL A 96 -4.91 -6.14 5.90
N LEU A 97 -5.64 -5.30 6.64
CA LEU A 97 -6.76 -5.74 7.46
C LEU A 97 -7.89 -6.34 6.62
N GLU A 98 -8.26 -5.70 5.51
CA GLU A 98 -9.27 -6.23 4.58
C GLU A 98 -8.88 -7.59 4.02
N LEU A 99 -7.62 -7.76 3.59
CA LEU A 99 -7.11 -9.02 3.06
C LEU A 99 -7.09 -10.11 4.12
N LEU A 100 -6.65 -9.79 5.34
CA LEU A 100 -6.66 -10.72 6.46
C LEU A 100 -8.08 -11.22 6.75
N VAL A 101 -9.05 -10.32 6.89
CA VAL A 101 -10.46 -10.68 7.14
C VAL A 101 -11.01 -11.52 5.99
N TYR A 102 -10.77 -11.12 4.75
CA TYR A 102 -11.24 -11.83 3.57
C TYR A 102 -10.73 -13.26 3.50
N TYR A 103 -9.42 -13.47 3.70
CA TYR A 103 -8.83 -14.81 3.62
C TYR A 103 -9.11 -15.67 4.85
N LEU A 104 -9.15 -15.09 6.07
CA LEU A 104 -9.51 -15.85 7.27
C LEU A 104 -10.92 -16.44 7.21
N GLN A 105 -11.86 -15.71 6.60
CA GLN A 105 -13.23 -16.21 6.41
C GLN A 105 -13.33 -17.38 5.41
N ARG A 106 -12.35 -17.52 4.52
CA ARG A 106 -12.36 -18.55 3.46
C ARG A 106 -11.49 -19.75 3.76
N ASP A 107 -10.28 -19.53 4.23
CA ASP A 107 -9.24 -20.56 4.31
C ASP A 107 -9.06 -21.11 5.74
N GLY A 108 -9.38 -20.32 6.77
CA GLY A 108 -9.34 -20.73 8.19
C GLY A 108 -7.94 -21.05 8.74
N ASP A 109 -6.92 -21.20 7.91
CA ASP A 109 -5.52 -21.42 8.29
C ASP A 109 -4.73 -20.11 8.25
N LEU A 110 -4.34 -19.66 9.44
CA LEU A 110 -3.63 -18.39 9.62
C LEU A 110 -2.29 -18.33 8.84
N ALA A 111 -1.54 -19.43 8.80
CA ALA A 111 -0.25 -19.45 8.09
C ALA A 111 -0.45 -19.28 6.59
N HIS A 112 -1.43 -19.96 6.03
CA HIS A 112 -1.81 -19.82 4.61
C HIS A 112 -2.32 -18.41 4.29
N VAL A 113 -3.17 -17.88 5.16
CA VAL A 113 -3.71 -16.51 5.04
C VAL A 113 -2.60 -15.48 5.03
N LEU A 114 -1.65 -15.55 5.98
CA LEU A 114 -0.51 -14.62 6.04
C LEU A 114 0.36 -14.69 4.79
N THR A 115 0.62 -15.91 4.28
CA THR A 115 1.38 -16.08 3.03
C THR A 115 0.68 -15.37 1.86
N ARG A 116 -0.63 -15.53 1.72
CA ARG A 116 -1.40 -14.89 0.64
C ARG A 116 -1.45 -13.37 0.76
N VAL A 117 -1.62 -12.86 1.97
CA VAL A 117 -1.57 -11.40 2.23
C VAL A 117 -0.21 -10.83 1.86
N LEU A 118 0.88 -11.50 2.28
CA LEU A 118 2.23 -11.09 1.92
C LEU A 118 2.47 -11.12 0.41
N ASP A 119 2.04 -12.17 -0.29
CA ASP A 119 2.20 -12.28 -1.74
C ASP A 119 1.46 -11.15 -2.49
N GLU A 120 0.25 -10.79 -2.05
CA GLU A 120 -0.51 -9.69 -2.66
C GLU A 120 0.10 -8.31 -2.43
N LEU A 121 0.70 -8.11 -1.26
CA LEU A 121 1.30 -6.82 -0.88
C LEU A 121 2.75 -6.68 -1.33
N TRP A 122 3.45 -7.82 -1.54
CA TRP A 122 4.89 -7.82 -1.79
C TRP A 122 5.28 -6.93 -2.98
N ALA A 123 4.61 -7.10 -4.09
CA ALA A 123 4.93 -6.37 -5.32
C ALA A 123 4.65 -4.87 -5.20
N ASP A 124 3.59 -4.49 -4.49
CA ASP A 124 3.18 -3.09 -4.37
C ASP A 124 3.97 -2.37 -3.26
N HIS A 125 4.12 -2.98 -2.09
CA HIS A 125 4.75 -2.34 -0.95
C HIS A 125 6.29 -2.44 -0.95
N PHE A 126 6.85 -3.63 -1.18
CA PHE A 126 8.30 -3.85 -1.06
C PHE A 126 9.08 -3.61 -2.35
N VAL A 127 8.45 -3.70 -3.51
CA VAL A 127 9.15 -3.51 -4.79
C VAL A 127 8.97 -2.09 -5.33
N LYS A 128 7.75 -1.55 -5.32
CA LYS A 128 7.49 -0.21 -5.86
C LYS A 128 7.87 0.90 -4.88
N ASP A 129 7.63 0.71 -3.57
CA ASP A 129 7.80 1.72 -2.52
C ASP A 129 8.98 1.45 -1.58
N ALA A 130 9.96 0.62 -1.99
CA ALA A 130 11.10 0.24 -1.14
C ALA A 130 11.87 1.44 -0.57
N GLY A 131 12.08 2.50 -1.36
CA GLY A 131 12.80 3.71 -0.93
C GLY A 131 12.05 4.47 0.18
N PRO A 132 10.81 4.93 -0.05
CA PRO A 132 10.00 5.60 0.96
C PRO A 132 9.77 4.77 2.22
N SER A 133 9.52 3.47 2.10
CA SER A 133 9.32 2.56 3.22
C SER A 133 10.55 2.47 4.12
N TRP A 134 11.76 2.44 3.55
CA TRP A 134 13.00 2.44 4.32
C TRP A 134 13.24 3.75 5.07
N VAL A 135 12.97 4.88 4.43
CA VAL A 135 13.09 6.21 5.07
C VAL A 135 12.13 6.32 6.25
N ARG A 136 10.86 5.91 6.10
CA ARG A 136 9.88 5.86 7.18
C ARG A 136 10.35 4.97 8.34
N THR A 137 10.81 3.76 8.03
CA THR A 137 11.32 2.82 9.03
C THR A 137 12.45 3.45 9.85
N ARG A 138 13.40 4.13 9.21
CA ARG A 138 14.48 4.83 9.90
C ARG A 138 13.95 5.88 10.87
N TRP A 139 13.03 6.76 10.44
CA TRP A 139 12.41 7.77 11.30
C TRP A 139 11.67 7.16 12.49
N CYS A 140 10.99 6.03 12.31
CA CYS A 140 10.32 5.32 13.39
C CYS A 140 11.29 4.85 14.51
N PHE A 141 12.53 4.53 14.16
CA PHE A 141 13.54 4.10 15.14
C PHE A 141 14.40 5.23 15.70
N GLU A 142 14.56 6.32 14.98
CA GLU A 142 15.48 7.39 15.36
C GLU A 142 14.80 8.54 16.13
N HIS A 143 13.49 8.78 15.94
CA HIS A 143 12.82 9.94 16.51
C HIS A 143 11.87 9.59 17.67
N PRO A 144 12.12 10.14 18.91
CA PRO A 144 11.35 9.75 20.11
C PRO A 144 9.85 10.05 20.03
N SER A 145 9.42 11.17 19.41
CA SER A 145 8.00 11.48 19.29
C SER A 145 7.27 10.53 18.36
N ILE A 146 7.94 10.06 17.29
CA ILE A 146 7.41 9.08 16.35
C ILE A 146 7.29 7.72 17.02
N GLN A 147 8.29 7.32 17.82
CA GLN A 147 8.22 6.10 18.64
C GLN A 147 7.02 6.14 19.60
N GLY A 148 6.79 7.30 20.27
CA GLY A 148 5.63 7.50 21.12
C GLY A 148 4.30 7.33 20.37
N ALA A 149 4.19 7.86 19.17
CA ALA A 149 3.00 7.72 18.34
C ALA A 149 2.75 6.27 17.90
N MET A 150 3.80 5.51 17.60
CA MET A 150 3.68 4.08 17.29
C MET A 150 3.09 3.28 18.47
N TRP A 151 3.51 3.56 19.70
CA TRP A 151 2.97 2.88 20.89
C TRP A 151 1.48 3.13 21.08
N VAL A 152 0.97 4.31 20.71
CA VAL A 152 -0.46 4.64 20.79
C VAL A 152 -1.29 3.88 19.76
N LEU A 153 -0.73 3.54 18.61
CA LEU A 153 -1.43 2.77 17.57
C LEU A 153 -1.52 1.27 17.88
N VAL A 154 -0.63 0.74 18.72
CA VAL A 154 -0.56 -0.71 19.03
C VAL A 154 -1.37 -1.07 20.29
N ASN A 155 -1.79 -0.10 21.12
CA ASN A 155 -2.58 -0.33 22.33
C ASN A 155 -4.02 0.18 22.20
#